data_53e848e2a33ac6efcdf876c4d1c10fac
#
_entry.id   53e848e2a33ac6efcdf876c4d1c10fac
#
_cell.length_a   1.000
_cell.length_b   1.000
_cell.length_c   1.000
_cell.angle_alpha   90.00
_cell.angle_beta   90.00
_cell.angle_gamma   90.00
#
_symmetry.space_group_name_H-M   'P 1'
#
loop_
_entity.id
_entity.type
_entity.pdbx_description
1 polymer ?
#
loop_
_entity_poly.entity_id
_entity_poly.type
_entity_poly.pdbx_seq_one_letter_code
_entity_poly.pdbx_strand_id
1 'polypeptide(L)' 'MTEDTAVQARRREIAVEHLLFKTIEYVEAKHAGLLDHLEGSLDHLGDPARDGTKDDEAVREIARRMIVGARAQGMG' A
#
# COMPACT_ATOMS: atom_id res chain seq x y z
N MET A 1 10.56 4.60 -25.26
CA MET A 1 10.90 4.88 -23.88
C MET A 1 9.79 4.57 -22.92
N THR A 2 8.58 4.34 -23.46
CA THR A 2 7.44 3.95 -22.64
C THR A 2 7.70 2.66 -21.88
N GLU A 3 8.36 1.70 -22.52
CA GLU A 3 8.69 0.42 -21.90
C GLU A 3 9.63 0.59 -20.72
N ASP A 4 10.63 1.47 -20.87
CA ASP A 4 11.58 1.72 -19.79
C ASP A 4 10.88 2.35 -18.59
N THR A 5 9.92 3.23 -18.85
CA THR A 5 9.16 3.88 -17.79
C THR A 5 8.30 2.86 -17.04
N ALA A 6 7.65 1.95 -17.76
CA ALA A 6 6.82 0.93 -17.14
C ALA A 6 7.66 -0.03 -16.30
N VAL A 7 8.84 -0.42 -16.82
CA VAL A 7 9.75 -1.31 -16.09
C VAL A 7 10.27 -0.62 -14.83
N GLN A 8 10.63 0.65 -14.94
CA GLN A 8 11.09 1.44 -13.78
C GLN A 8 10.00 1.54 -12.72
N ALA A 9 8.76 1.82 -13.15
CA ALA A 9 7.65 1.92 -12.22
C ALA A 9 7.42 0.60 -11.49
N ARG A 10 7.49 -0.52 -12.20
CA ARG A 10 7.31 -1.83 -11.59
C ARG A 10 8.41 -2.14 -10.58
N ARG A 11 9.65 -1.83 -10.94
CA ARG A 11 10.78 -2.05 -10.04
C ARG A 11 10.63 -1.23 -8.78
N ARG A 12 10.19 0.01 -8.93
CA ARG A 12 9.97 0.89 -7.80
C ARG A 12 8.86 0.37 -6.90
N GLU A 13 7.77 -0.12 -7.49
CA GLU A 13 6.68 -0.70 -6.72
C GLU A 13 7.12 -1.88 -5.89
N ILE A 14 7.90 -2.77 -6.49
CA ILE A 14 8.40 -3.95 -5.78
C ILE A 14 9.27 -3.52 -4.60
N ALA A 15 10.16 -2.57 -4.82
CA ALA A 15 11.04 -2.09 -3.77
C ALA A 15 10.25 -1.40 -2.66
N VAL A 16 9.31 -0.54 -3.02
CA VAL A 16 8.49 0.19 -2.05
C VAL A 16 7.65 -0.78 -1.23
N GLU A 17 7.03 -1.76 -1.88
CA GLU A 17 6.22 -2.76 -1.16
C GLU A 17 7.07 -3.56 -0.18
N HIS A 18 8.26 -3.97 -0.60
CA HIS A 18 9.14 -4.71 0.29
C HIS A 18 9.46 -3.90 1.53
N LEU A 19 9.90 -2.66 1.34
CA LEU A 19 10.27 -1.80 2.46
C LEU A 19 9.06 -1.50 3.33
N LEU A 20 7.90 -1.27 2.71
CA LEU A 20 6.67 -0.99 3.44
C LEU A 20 6.27 -2.18 4.31
N PHE A 21 6.22 -3.38 3.74
CA PHE A 21 5.81 -4.55 4.48
C PHE A 21 6.79 -4.89 5.60
N LYS A 22 8.08 -4.73 5.37
CA LYS A 22 9.06 -4.97 6.42
C LYS A 22 8.94 -3.95 7.55
N THR A 23 8.65 -2.70 7.20
CA THR A 23 8.43 -1.65 8.19
C THR A 23 7.18 -1.96 9.02
N ILE A 24 6.09 -2.31 8.35
CA ILE A 24 4.83 -2.65 9.02
C ILE A 24 5.02 -3.82 9.97
N GLU A 25 5.67 -4.88 9.49
CA GLU A 25 5.93 -6.07 10.29
C GLU A 25 6.71 -5.73 11.56
N TYR A 26 7.76 -4.94 11.41
CA TYR A 26 8.61 -4.56 12.53
C TYR A 26 7.83 -3.73 13.55
N VAL A 27 7.12 -2.72 13.07
CA VAL A 27 6.38 -1.82 13.98
C VAL A 27 5.20 -2.52 14.63
N GLU A 28 4.44 -3.33 13.88
CA GLU A 28 3.29 -4.05 14.44
C GLU A 28 3.72 -5.02 15.54
N ALA A 29 4.89 -5.63 15.39
CA ALA A 29 5.41 -6.53 16.41
C ALA A 29 5.72 -5.81 17.72
N LYS A 30 6.05 -4.53 17.65
CA LYS A 30 6.39 -3.73 18.81
C LYS A 30 5.23 -2.91 19.33
N HIS A 31 4.32 -2.51 18.44
CA HIS A 31 3.17 -1.68 18.77
C HIS A 31 1.96 -2.21 18.04
N ALA A 32 1.31 -3.21 18.63
CA ALA A 32 0.08 -3.76 18.06
C ALA A 32 -0.94 -2.64 17.87
N GLY A 33 -1.62 -2.65 16.73
CA GLY A 33 -2.59 -1.61 16.39
C GLY A 33 -2.21 -0.78 15.18
N LEU A 34 -0.99 -0.91 14.69
CA LEU A 34 -0.58 -0.16 13.49
C LEU A 34 -1.45 -0.52 12.29
N LEU A 35 -1.70 -1.81 12.06
CA LEU A 35 -2.51 -2.25 10.92
C LEU A 35 -3.95 -1.76 11.05
N ASP A 36 -4.49 -1.77 12.26
CA ASP A 36 -5.83 -1.24 12.50
C ASP A 36 -5.88 0.25 12.21
N HIS A 37 -4.83 0.97 12.61
CA HIS A 37 -4.73 2.40 12.34
C HIS A 37 -4.66 2.67 10.84
N LEU A 38 -3.86 1.91 10.12
CA LEU A 38 -3.75 2.07 8.67
C LEU A 38 -5.07 1.78 7.98
N GLU A 39 -5.76 0.75 8.41
CA GLU A 39 -7.05 0.40 7.85
C GLU A 39 -8.07 1.53 8.05
N GLY A 40 -8.09 2.09 9.24
CA GLY A 40 -8.98 3.22 9.53
C GLY A 40 -8.66 4.47 8.72
N SER A 41 -7.40 4.63 8.33
CA SER A 41 -6.98 5.80 7.55
C SER A 41 -7.48 5.76 6.10
N LEU A 42 -7.91 4.59 5.62
CA LEU A 42 -8.32 4.45 4.23
C LEU A 42 -9.55 5.27 3.88
N ASP A 43 -10.36 5.61 4.87
CA ASP A 43 -11.52 6.46 4.63
C ASP A 43 -11.13 7.83 4.09
N HIS A 44 -9.91 8.26 4.36
CA HIS A 44 -9.39 9.56 3.91
C HIS A 44 -8.47 9.44 2.71
N LEU A 45 -8.25 8.22 2.23
CA LEU A 45 -7.36 8.00 1.09
C LEU A 45 -8.13 8.28 -0.20
N GLY A 46 -7.55 9.08 -1.05
CA GLY A 46 -8.13 9.41 -2.34
C GLY A 46 -7.08 9.45 -3.43
N ASP A 47 -7.55 9.59 -4.64
CA ASP A 47 -6.70 9.70 -5.81
C ASP A 47 -6.47 11.18 -6.10
N PRO A 48 -5.21 11.66 -6.05
CA PRO A 48 -4.94 13.07 -6.30
C PRO A 48 -5.03 13.51 -7.76
N ALA A 49 -5.30 12.57 -8.67
CA ALA A 49 -5.43 12.92 -10.08
C ALA A 49 -6.53 13.95 -10.30
N ARG A 50 -6.29 14.87 -11.22
CA ARG A 50 -7.24 15.95 -11.51
C ARG A 50 -7.80 15.86 -12.91
N ASP A 51 -7.69 14.71 -13.52
CA ASP A 51 -8.22 14.47 -14.85
C ASP A 51 -9.26 13.35 -14.77
N GLY A 52 -9.64 12.81 -15.91
CA GLY A 52 -10.65 11.77 -15.96
C GLY A 52 -10.23 10.42 -15.43
N THR A 53 -8.98 10.29 -14.96
CA THR A 53 -8.48 9.02 -14.44
C THR A 53 -8.61 8.87 -12.93
N LYS A 54 -9.15 9.87 -12.26
CA LYS A 54 -9.32 9.82 -10.81
C LYS A 54 -10.21 8.65 -10.40
N ASP A 55 -9.76 7.84 -9.46
CA ASP A 55 -10.51 6.68 -9.00
C ASP A 55 -10.18 6.38 -7.54
N ASP A 56 -10.85 7.09 -6.64
CA ASP A 56 -10.62 6.95 -5.20
C ASP A 56 -10.89 5.52 -4.73
N GLU A 57 -11.95 4.90 -5.26
CA GLU A 57 -12.35 3.58 -4.80
C GLU A 57 -11.31 2.51 -5.16
N ALA A 58 -10.77 2.58 -6.37
CA ALA A 58 -9.76 1.62 -6.79
C ALA A 58 -8.50 1.74 -5.94
N VAL A 59 -8.11 2.97 -5.60
CA VAL A 59 -6.94 3.21 -4.75
C VAL A 59 -7.16 2.61 -3.36
N ARG A 60 -8.33 2.84 -2.78
CA ARG A 60 -8.67 2.30 -1.46
C ARG A 60 -8.67 0.78 -1.46
N GLU A 61 -9.21 0.18 -2.52
CA GLU A 61 -9.27 -1.27 -2.64
C GLU A 61 -7.89 -1.89 -2.69
N ILE A 62 -6.98 -1.28 -3.46
CA ILE A 62 -5.59 -1.74 -3.52
C ILE A 62 -4.96 -1.66 -2.13
N ALA A 63 -5.18 -0.56 -1.42
CA ALA A 63 -4.63 -0.39 -0.08
C ALA A 63 -5.18 -1.44 0.89
N ARG A 64 -6.48 -1.74 0.81
CA ARG A 64 -7.07 -2.78 1.66
C ARG A 64 -6.43 -4.13 1.43
N ARG A 65 -6.19 -4.48 0.17
CA ARG A 65 -5.53 -5.74 -0.17
C ARG A 65 -4.12 -5.81 0.38
N MET A 66 -3.42 -4.69 0.34
CA MET A 66 -2.06 -4.63 0.90
C MET A 66 -2.09 -4.85 2.41
N ILE A 67 -3.07 -4.27 3.10
CA ILE A 67 -3.21 -4.46 4.54
C ILE A 67 -3.53 -5.92 4.86
N VAL A 68 -4.44 -6.54 4.11
CA VAL A 68 -4.76 -7.95 4.28
C VAL A 68 -3.51 -8.80 4.11
N GLY A 69 -2.71 -8.51 3.08
CA GLY A 69 -1.46 -9.21 2.86
C GLY A 69 -0.47 -9.04 4.00
N ALA A 70 -0.39 -7.83 4.54
CA ALA A 70 0.51 -7.54 5.65
C ALA A 70 0.08 -8.30 6.91
N ARG A 71 -1.22 -8.37 7.19
CA ARG A 71 -1.73 -9.13 8.34
C ARG A 71 -1.39 -10.61 8.21
N ALA A 72 -1.58 -11.16 7.01
CA ALA A 72 -1.29 -12.56 6.77
C ALA A 72 0.19 -12.88 7.01
N GLN A 73 1.08 -12.00 6.57
CA GLN A 73 2.50 -12.20 6.75
C GLN A 73 2.95 -11.99 8.19
N GLY A 74 2.41 -10.95 8.83
CA GLY A 74 2.82 -10.61 10.18
C GLY A 74 2.31 -11.56 11.24
N MET A 75 1.20 -12.25 10.96
CA MET A 75 0.61 -13.20 11.90
C MET A 75 1.10 -14.61 11.68
N GLY A 76 1.79 -14.81 10.59
CA GLY A 76 2.27 -16.13 10.14
C GLY A 76 3.23 -16.80 11.07
#